data_1c52cd218e3e599936cb77c1b1b685f8
#
_entry.id   1c52cd218e3e599936cb77c1b1b685f8
#
_cell.length_a   1.000
_cell.length_b   1.000
_cell.length_c   1.000
_cell.angle_alpha   90.00
_cell.angle_beta   90.00
_cell.angle_gamma   90.00
#
_symmetry.space_group_name_H-M   'P 1'
#
loop_
_entity.id
_entity.type
_entity.pdbx_description
1 polymer ?
#
loop_
_entity_poly.entity_id
_entity_poly.type
_entity_poly.pdbx_seq_one_letter_code
_entity_poly.pdbx_strand_id
1 'polypeptide(L)'
;MAHPCRSGGHIGGAFFVGIGENVRKTERNLIHLNAVFVTSLVISNVMSSKIVAIGSLTVPAAVVAYPVTFLMTDVIGELWGKKEASFTVRLGFICQLMSLAMIGLGLLLPVAPFADNQAEYAAILGSSFRIVAASMVAYVCSQSWDVWVFHRIRDAYIRRHGSIRGGRWLWNNGSTMTSQLIDTSIFIVLAFYGTVPDILNMILSQYLVKLVYAALDTIPFYLLTNRKEEVQNA
;
A
#
# COMPACT_ATOMS: atom_id res chain seq x y z
N MET A 1 -47.20 31.41 -15.42
CA MET A 1 -45.76 31.41 -15.78
C MET A 1 -45.11 30.23 -15.07
N ALA A 2 -44.85 29.17 -15.78
CA ALA A 2 -44.35 27.92 -15.26
C ALA A 2 -42.83 27.88 -15.43
N HIS A 3 -42.07 27.62 -14.34
CA HIS A 3 -40.65 27.33 -14.40
C HIS A 3 -40.44 25.85 -14.76
N PRO A 4 -39.60 25.52 -15.74
CA PRO A 4 -39.30 24.14 -16.05
C PRO A 4 -38.26 23.58 -15.07
N CYS A 5 -38.63 22.49 -14.43
CA CYS A 5 -37.77 21.61 -13.66
C CYS A 5 -36.78 20.92 -14.60
N ARG A 6 -35.48 21.20 -14.47
CA ARG A 6 -34.39 20.54 -15.21
C ARG A 6 -33.79 19.45 -14.36
N SER A 7 -34.39 18.27 -14.41
CA SER A 7 -33.78 17.03 -13.94
C SER A 7 -32.97 16.43 -15.09
N GLY A 8 -31.66 16.60 -15.03
CA GLY A 8 -30.70 15.91 -15.90
C GLY A 8 -29.70 15.20 -15.06
N GLY A 9 -30.05 13.99 -14.63
CA GLY A 9 -29.12 13.08 -13.93
C GLY A 9 -28.06 12.57 -14.90
N HIS A 10 -26.84 13.07 -14.81
CA HIS A 10 -25.68 12.42 -15.38
C HIS A 10 -25.15 11.37 -14.39
N ILE A 11 -25.73 10.18 -14.43
CA ILE A 11 -25.18 8.95 -13.84
C ILE A 11 -24.32 8.31 -14.93
N GLY A 12 -23.07 8.72 -15.07
CA GLY A 12 -22.24 8.12 -16.11
C GLY A 12 -20.80 8.65 -16.23
N GLY A 13 -20.36 9.52 -15.33
CA GLY A 13 -19.07 10.19 -15.49
C GLY A 13 -18.06 10.07 -14.36
N ALA A 14 -18.16 9.06 -13.49
CA ALA A 14 -17.35 9.03 -12.25
C ALA A 14 -16.30 7.90 -12.18
N PHE A 15 -16.11 7.09 -13.22
CA PHE A 15 -15.24 5.93 -13.12
C PHE A 15 -13.86 6.07 -13.80
N PHE A 16 -13.65 7.13 -14.55
CA PHE A 16 -12.33 7.51 -15.06
C PHE A 16 -12.08 8.96 -14.67
N VAL A 17 -11.42 9.19 -13.51
CA VAL A 17 -10.66 10.42 -13.33
C VAL A 17 -9.58 10.39 -14.41
N GLY A 18 -9.73 11.21 -15.42
CA GLY A 18 -8.78 11.29 -16.52
C GLY A 18 -7.40 11.51 -15.96
N ILE A 19 -6.44 10.69 -16.38
CA ILE A 19 -5.03 10.84 -16.09
C ILE A 19 -4.65 12.24 -16.58
N GLY A 20 -4.59 13.23 -15.67
CA GLY A 20 -4.29 14.62 -16.00
C GLY A 20 -5.09 15.70 -15.27
N GLU A 21 -6.18 15.36 -14.56
CA GLU A 21 -6.86 16.33 -13.69
C GLU A 21 -6.38 16.19 -12.24
N ASN A 22 -5.98 17.34 -11.65
CA ASN A 22 -5.58 17.40 -10.25
C ASN A 22 -6.72 16.95 -9.32
N VAL A 23 -6.44 16.06 -8.39
CA VAL A 23 -7.40 15.61 -7.37
C VAL A 23 -7.76 16.78 -6.48
N ARG A 24 -9.03 17.20 -6.49
CA ARG A 24 -9.54 18.24 -5.59
C ARG A 24 -9.72 17.68 -4.20
N LYS A 25 -9.36 18.46 -3.16
CA LYS A 25 -9.58 18.12 -1.76
C LYS A 25 -11.07 18.19 -1.42
N THR A 26 -11.81 17.10 -1.68
CA THR A 26 -13.22 16.93 -1.35
C THR A 26 -13.40 15.63 -0.57
N GLU A 27 -14.39 15.56 0.30
CA GLU A 27 -14.72 14.32 1.04
C GLU A 27 -15.02 13.16 0.10
N ARG A 28 -15.70 13.44 -1.00
CA ARG A 28 -16.03 12.44 -2.02
C ARG A 28 -14.76 11.82 -2.64
N ASN A 29 -13.77 12.63 -2.96
CA ASN A 29 -12.51 12.15 -3.49
C ASN A 29 -11.71 11.35 -2.45
N LEU A 30 -11.75 11.77 -1.18
CA LEU A 30 -11.13 11.01 -0.10
C LEU A 30 -11.75 9.61 0.04
N ILE A 31 -13.08 9.51 -0.07
CA ILE A 31 -13.78 8.21 -0.05
C ILE A 31 -13.34 7.34 -1.23
N HIS A 32 -13.23 7.89 -2.44
CA HIS A 32 -12.78 7.14 -3.62
C HIS A 32 -11.33 6.65 -3.45
N LEU A 33 -10.42 7.51 -2.98
CA LEU A 33 -9.02 7.14 -2.75
C LEU A 33 -8.90 6.03 -1.69
N ASN A 34 -9.66 6.13 -0.58
CA ASN A 34 -9.73 5.09 0.43
C ASN A 34 -10.27 3.77 -0.14
N ALA A 35 -11.31 3.82 -0.98
CA ALA A 35 -11.86 2.63 -1.62
C ALA A 35 -10.85 1.96 -2.54
N VAL A 36 -10.13 2.73 -3.37
CA VAL A 36 -9.06 2.21 -4.24
C VAL A 36 -7.92 1.61 -3.41
N PHE A 37 -7.50 2.29 -2.34
CA PHE A 37 -6.47 1.81 -1.44
C PHE A 37 -6.84 0.47 -0.82
N VAL A 38 -8.02 0.38 -0.20
CA VAL A 38 -8.48 -0.84 0.49
C VAL A 38 -8.64 -1.99 -0.50
N THR A 39 -9.24 -1.74 -1.67
CA THR A 39 -9.42 -2.75 -2.70
C THR A 39 -8.07 -3.28 -3.19
N SER A 40 -7.11 -2.39 -3.49
CA SER A 40 -5.77 -2.77 -3.93
C SER A 40 -5.02 -3.55 -2.85
N LEU A 41 -5.17 -3.16 -1.59
CA LEU A 41 -4.54 -3.83 -0.45
C LEU A 41 -5.09 -5.26 -0.27
N VAL A 42 -6.40 -5.45 -0.30
CA VAL A 42 -7.04 -6.76 -0.14
C VAL A 42 -6.70 -7.69 -1.30
N ILE A 43 -6.78 -7.19 -2.53
CA ILE A 43 -6.44 -7.96 -3.73
C ILE A 43 -4.95 -8.33 -3.75
N SER A 44 -4.06 -7.43 -3.32
CA SER A 44 -2.62 -7.71 -3.29
C SER A 44 -2.27 -8.95 -2.47
N ASN A 45 -2.99 -9.21 -1.37
CA ASN A 45 -2.74 -10.41 -0.56
C ASN A 45 -3.17 -11.70 -1.24
N VAL A 46 -4.29 -11.69 -1.96
CA VAL A 46 -4.70 -12.83 -2.79
C VAL A 46 -3.71 -13.05 -3.93
N MET A 47 -3.29 -11.97 -4.61
CA MET A 47 -2.28 -12.03 -5.67
C MET A 47 -0.91 -12.51 -5.17
N SER A 48 -0.56 -12.27 -3.91
CA SER A 48 0.71 -12.72 -3.32
C SER A 48 0.85 -14.23 -3.27
N SER A 49 -0.22 -14.99 -3.37
CA SER A 49 -0.17 -16.46 -3.49
C SER A 49 0.52 -16.94 -4.77
N LYS A 50 0.53 -16.10 -5.82
CA LYS A 50 1.25 -16.34 -7.06
C LYS A 50 2.65 -15.73 -7.00
N ILE A 51 3.67 -16.55 -7.19
CA ILE A 51 5.06 -16.11 -7.32
C ILE A 51 5.38 -15.97 -8.80
N VAL A 52 6.01 -14.87 -9.18
CA VAL A 52 6.37 -14.52 -10.55
C VAL A 52 7.89 -14.40 -10.65
N ALA A 53 8.45 -14.98 -11.71
CA ALA A 53 9.85 -14.81 -12.10
C ALA A 53 9.94 -13.88 -13.31
N ILE A 54 10.71 -12.79 -13.19
CA ILE A 54 10.98 -11.84 -14.26
C ILE A 54 12.49 -11.82 -14.46
N GLY A 55 12.98 -12.59 -15.42
CA GLY A 55 14.41 -12.82 -15.57
C GLY A 55 14.98 -13.54 -14.35
N SER A 56 15.95 -12.93 -13.67
CA SER A 56 16.54 -13.45 -12.41
C SER A 56 15.79 -13.01 -11.15
N LEU A 57 14.81 -12.11 -11.28
CA LEU A 57 14.06 -11.58 -10.13
C LEU A 57 12.88 -12.46 -9.80
N THR A 58 12.72 -12.83 -8.53
CA THR A 58 11.59 -13.61 -8.02
C THR A 58 10.79 -12.75 -7.03
N VAL A 59 9.52 -12.48 -7.36
CA VAL A 59 8.66 -11.59 -6.56
C VAL A 59 7.22 -12.14 -6.49
N PRO A 60 6.45 -11.84 -5.42
CA PRO A 60 5.01 -12.09 -5.42
C PRO A 60 4.29 -11.25 -6.48
N ALA A 61 3.23 -11.77 -7.09
CA ALA A 61 2.44 -11.04 -8.08
C ALA A 61 1.78 -9.76 -7.54
N ALA A 62 1.65 -9.62 -6.23
CA ALA A 62 1.22 -8.40 -5.56
C ALA A 62 2.06 -7.16 -5.90
N VAL A 63 3.26 -7.36 -6.45
CA VAL A 63 4.13 -6.28 -6.93
C VAL A 63 3.41 -5.30 -7.87
N VAL A 64 2.40 -5.74 -8.60
CA VAL A 64 1.59 -4.89 -9.48
C VAL A 64 0.62 -3.98 -8.71
N ALA A 65 0.13 -4.43 -7.55
CA ALA A 65 -0.85 -3.69 -6.75
C ALA A 65 -0.21 -2.72 -5.74
N TYR A 66 1.00 -2.99 -5.27
CA TYR A 66 1.69 -2.15 -4.28
C TYR A 66 1.88 -0.68 -4.71
N PRO A 67 2.28 -0.35 -5.95
CA PRO A 67 2.41 1.05 -6.37
C PRO A 67 1.11 1.83 -6.19
N VAL A 68 -0.04 1.20 -6.45
CA VAL A 68 -1.35 1.84 -6.26
C VAL A 68 -1.60 2.16 -4.78
N THR A 69 -1.27 1.24 -3.87
CA THR A 69 -1.48 1.47 -2.43
C THR A 69 -0.58 2.60 -1.91
N PHE A 70 0.69 2.65 -2.31
CA PHE A 70 1.60 3.73 -1.93
C PHE A 70 1.14 5.07 -2.47
N LEU A 71 0.85 5.15 -3.77
CA LEU A 71 0.37 6.37 -4.40
C LEU A 71 -0.90 6.92 -3.72
N MET A 72 -1.86 6.05 -3.36
CA MET A 72 -3.08 6.50 -2.67
C MET A 72 -2.78 7.09 -1.30
N THR A 73 -1.92 6.45 -0.50
CA THR A 73 -1.54 6.97 0.83
C THR A 73 -0.75 8.26 0.73
N ASP A 74 0.12 8.41 -0.26
CA ASP A 74 0.92 9.61 -0.47
C ASP A 74 0.05 10.80 -0.91
N VAL A 75 -0.86 10.58 -1.86
CA VAL A 75 -1.83 11.59 -2.29
C VAL A 75 -2.74 12.02 -1.14
N ILE A 76 -3.24 11.07 -0.33
CA ILE A 76 -4.04 11.40 0.86
C ILE A 76 -3.20 12.17 1.87
N GLY A 77 -1.96 11.76 2.12
CA GLY A 77 -1.04 12.43 3.02
C GLY A 77 -0.75 13.87 2.63
N GLU A 78 -0.55 14.13 1.35
CA GLU A 78 -0.27 15.45 0.80
C GLU A 78 -1.51 16.37 0.84
N LEU A 79 -2.66 15.88 0.39
CA LEU A 79 -3.85 16.71 0.24
C LEU A 79 -4.65 16.87 1.55
N TRP A 80 -4.77 15.83 2.36
CA TRP A 80 -5.58 15.84 3.61
C TRP A 80 -4.73 15.82 4.87
N GLY A 81 -3.45 15.48 4.75
CA GLY A 81 -2.48 15.50 5.84
C GLY A 81 -2.31 14.15 6.54
N LYS A 82 -1.29 14.09 7.40
CA LYS A 82 -0.83 12.87 8.08
C LYS A 82 -1.92 12.15 8.88
N LYS A 83 -2.88 12.86 9.45
CA LYS A 83 -3.96 12.25 10.25
C LYS A 83 -4.86 11.37 9.39
N GLU A 84 -5.25 11.87 8.22
CA GLU A 84 -6.10 11.13 7.27
C GLU A 84 -5.34 9.96 6.64
N ALA A 85 -4.08 10.16 6.25
CA ALA A 85 -3.24 9.05 5.76
C ALA A 85 -3.10 7.93 6.81
N SER A 86 -2.88 8.28 8.08
CA SER A 86 -2.83 7.30 9.17
C SER A 86 -4.17 6.61 9.43
N PHE A 87 -5.29 7.32 9.22
CA PHE A 87 -6.62 6.73 9.29
C PHE A 87 -6.84 5.74 8.14
N THR A 88 -6.47 6.11 6.91
CA THR A 88 -6.53 5.24 5.72
C THR A 88 -5.77 3.93 5.94
N VAL A 89 -4.56 3.98 6.47
CA VAL A 89 -3.76 2.79 6.77
C VAL A 89 -4.45 1.91 7.81
N ARG A 90 -4.97 2.49 8.90
CA ARG A 90 -5.73 1.73 9.92
C ARG A 90 -7.00 1.11 9.35
N LEU A 91 -7.72 1.84 8.49
CA LEU A 91 -8.90 1.32 7.79
C LEU A 91 -8.52 0.10 6.93
N GLY A 92 -7.40 0.19 6.19
CA GLY A 92 -6.86 -0.92 5.42
C GLY A 92 -6.61 -2.17 6.28
N PHE A 93 -6.01 -2.02 7.46
CA PHE A 93 -5.80 -3.14 8.39
C PHE A 93 -7.11 -3.77 8.86
N ILE A 94 -8.11 -2.96 9.22
CA ILE A 94 -9.43 -3.46 9.65
C ILE A 94 -10.09 -4.23 8.50
N CYS A 95 -10.10 -3.67 7.29
CA CYS A 95 -10.66 -4.35 6.11
C CYS A 95 -9.91 -5.64 5.77
N GLN A 96 -8.60 -5.67 5.99
CA GLN A 96 -7.76 -6.84 5.80
C GLN A 96 -8.14 -7.97 6.77
N LEU A 97 -8.30 -7.66 8.06
CA LEU A 97 -8.75 -8.62 9.08
C LEU A 97 -10.16 -9.13 8.77
N MET A 98 -11.06 -8.23 8.35
CA MET A 98 -12.41 -8.61 7.94
C MET A 98 -12.40 -9.54 6.74
N SER A 99 -11.60 -9.26 5.71
CA SER A 99 -11.45 -10.12 4.54
C SER A 99 -10.92 -11.50 4.93
N LEU A 100 -9.94 -11.55 5.84
CA LEU A 100 -9.38 -12.79 6.36
C LEU A 100 -10.43 -13.62 7.10
N ALA A 101 -11.26 -12.98 7.96
CA ALA A 101 -12.34 -13.64 8.65
C ALA A 101 -13.40 -14.21 7.69
N MET A 102 -13.76 -13.44 6.64
CA MET A 102 -14.70 -13.90 5.61
C MET A 102 -14.16 -15.06 4.79
N ILE A 103 -12.87 -15.00 4.39
CA ILE A 103 -12.20 -16.13 3.71
C ILE A 103 -12.19 -17.36 4.62
N GLY A 104 -11.86 -17.20 5.91
CA GLY A 104 -11.86 -18.28 6.88
C GLY A 104 -13.21 -18.93 7.06
N LEU A 105 -14.27 -18.14 7.17
CA LEU A 105 -15.65 -18.65 7.21
C LEU A 105 -15.99 -19.40 5.92
N GLY A 106 -15.61 -18.89 4.74
CA GLY A 106 -15.83 -19.55 3.48
C GLY A 106 -15.13 -20.93 3.38
N LEU A 107 -13.92 -21.05 3.93
CA LEU A 107 -13.18 -22.31 3.99
C LEU A 107 -13.78 -23.35 4.94
N LEU A 108 -14.56 -22.91 5.95
CA LEU A 108 -15.23 -23.78 6.92
C LEU A 108 -16.58 -24.31 6.42
N LEU A 109 -17.16 -23.72 5.37
CA LEU A 109 -18.42 -24.16 4.82
C LEU A 109 -18.28 -25.56 4.17
N PRO A 110 -19.32 -26.42 4.27
CA PRO A 110 -19.28 -27.73 3.64
C PRO A 110 -19.24 -27.63 2.12
N VAL A 111 -18.41 -28.47 1.52
CA VAL A 111 -18.22 -28.52 0.07
C VAL A 111 -19.41 -29.23 -0.59
N ALA A 112 -19.92 -28.68 -1.68
CA ALA A 112 -20.96 -29.36 -2.46
C ALA A 112 -20.40 -30.59 -3.15
N PRO A 113 -21.18 -31.74 -3.26
CA PRO A 113 -20.68 -32.98 -3.79
C PRO A 113 -20.20 -32.94 -5.26
N PHE A 114 -20.54 -31.88 -5.97
CA PHE A 114 -20.19 -31.68 -7.40
C PHE A 114 -19.12 -30.59 -7.60
N ALA A 115 -18.50 -30.10 -6.53
CA ALA A 115 -17.46 -29.06 -6.61
C ALA A 115 -16.08 -29.71 -6.70
N ASP A 116 -15.47 -29.67 -7.90
CA ASP A 116 -14.19 -30.32 -8.17
C ASP A 116 -12.95 -29.45 -7.86
N ASN A 117 -13.14 -28.15 -7.66
CA ASN A 117 -12.05 -27.16 -7.49
C ASN A 117 -11.79 -26.75 -6.04
N GLN A 118 -12.22 -27.52 -5.07
CA GLN A 118 -12.09 -27.17 -3.65
C GLN A 118 -10.62 -27.15 -3.18
N ALA A 119 -9.79 -28.04 -3.69
CA ALA A 119 -8.40 -28.11 -3.32
C ALA A 119 -7.65 -26.85 -3.75
N GLU A 120 -7.89 -26.38 -4.97
CA GLU A 120 -7.30 -25.16 -5.52
C GLU A 120 -7.80 -23.90 -4.79
N TYR A 121 -9.10 -23.86 -4.49
CA TYR A 121 -9.70 -22.81 -3.70
C TYR A 121 -9.05 -22.70 -2.32
N ALA A 122 -8.94 -23.82 -1.61
CA ALA A 122 -8.32 -23.88 -0.29
C ALA A 122 -6.82 -23.56 -0.34
N ALA A 123 -6.10 -23.99 -1.38
CA ALA A 123 -4.69 -23.68 -1.53
C ALA A 123 -4.44 -22.20 -1.75
N ILE A 124 -5.22 -21.54 -2.60
CA ILE A 124 -5.06 -20.11 -2.90
C ILE A 124 -5.50 -19.25 -1.72
N LEU A 125 -6.72 -19.43 -1.24
CA LEU A 125 -7.28 -18.59 -0.19
C LEU A 125 -6.73 -18.94 1.21
N GLY A 126 -6.40 -20.20 1.46
CA GLY A 126 -5.77 -20.62 2.70
C GLY A 126 -4.37 -20.01 2.88
N SER A 127 -3.60 -19.85 1.80
CA SER A 127 -2.31 -19.17 1.86
C SER A 127 -2.43 -17.70 2.27
N SER A 128 -3.57 -17.07 2.03
CA SER A 128 -3.83 -15.67 2.39
C SER A 128 -3.73 -15.43 3.90
N PHE A 129 -4.06 -16.41 4.75
CA PHE A 129 -3.89 -16.31 6.20
C PHE A 129 -2.43 -16.08 6.58
N ARG A 130 -1.55 -16.89 6.01
CA ARG A 130 -0.11 -16.78 6.27
C ARG A 130 0.44 -15.46 5.74
N ILE A 131 0.03 -15.05 4.55
CA ILE A 131 0.45 -13.82 3.89
C ILE A 131 0.00 -12.60 4.71
N VAL A 132 -1.27 -12.54 5.13
CA VAL A 132 -1.80 -11.43 5.93
C VAL A 132 -1.12 -11.36 7.30
N ALA A 133 -1.01 -12.50 7.99
CA ALA A 133 -0.32 -12.53 9.29
C ALA A 133 1.14 -12.07 9.17
N ALA A 134 1.86 -12.54 8.14
CA ALA A 134 3.22 -12.12 7.84
C ALA A 134 3.31 -10.61 7.56
N SER A 135 2.37 -10.06 6.77
CA SER A 135 2.31 -8.63 6.46
C SER A 135 2.07 -7.78 7.71
N MET A 136 1.17 -8.21 8.60
CA MET A 136 0.90 -7.48 9.85
C MET A 136 2.10 -7.47 10.79
N VAL A 137 2.77 -8.61 10.96
CA VAL A 137 3.98 -8.72 11.79
C VAL A 137 5.10 -7.86 11.20
N ALA A 138 5.35 -7.98 9.89
CA ALA A 138 6.34 -7.19 9.19
C ALA A 138 6.10 -5.68 9.37
N TYR A 139 4.85 -5.23 9.20
CA TYR A 139 4.48 -3.83 9.39
C TYR A 139 4.76 -3.33 10.81
N VAL A 140 4.33 -4.06 11.86
CA VAL A 140 4.56 -3.64 13.24
C VAL A 140 6.05 -3.56 13.56
N CYS A 141 6.82 -4.55 13.13
CA CYS A 141 8.26 -4.58 13.35
C CYS A 141 8.98 -3.45 12.59
N SER A 142 8.65 -3.26 11.32
CA SER A 142 9.27 -2.23 10.48
C SER A 142 8.94 -0.82 10.94
N GLN A 143 7.70 -0.55 11.34
CA GLN A 143 7.30 0.75 11.89
C GLN A 143 7.99 1.05 13.22
N SER A 144 8.10 0.07 14.10
CA SER A 144 8.81 0.23 15.37
C SER A 144 10.29 0.53 15.14
N TRP A 145 10.90 -0.17 14.18
CA TRP A 145 12.27 0.05 13.76
C TRP A 145 12.48 1.43 13.14
N ASP A 146 11.57 1.85 12.24
CA ASP A 146 11.64 3.15 11.59
C ASP A 146 11.69 4.29 12.61
N VAL A 147 10.76 4.30 13.56
CA VAL A 147 10.71 5.28 14.64
C VAL A 147 12.00 5.28 15.46
N TRP A 148 12.50 4.09 15.83
CA TRP A 148 13.71 3.96 16.63
C TRP A 148 14.96 4.47 15.89
N VAL A 149 15.15 4.06 14.63
CA VAL A 149 16.30 4.49 13.80
C VAL A 149 16.23 5.97 13.50
N PHE A 150 15.05 6.49 13.16
CA PHE A 150 14.84 7.91 12.92
C PHE A 150 15.35 8.76 14.09
N HIS A 151 14.92 8.46 15.31
CA HIS A 151 15.37 9.17 16.49
C HIS A 151 16.87 8.97 16.76
N ARG A 152 17.37 7.76 16.57
CA ARG A 152 18.79 7.44 16.78
C ARG A 152 19.71 8.23 15.85
N ILE A 153 19.39 8.27 14.55
CA ILE A 153 20.18 9.03 13.57
C ILE A 153 20.07 10.54 13.83
N ARG A 154 18.85 11.03 14.09
CA ARG A 154 18.61 12.43 14.41
C ARG A 154 19.41 12.90 15.62
N ASP A 155 19.36 12.17 16.71
CA ASP A 155 20.07 12.51 17.95
C ASP A 155 21.59 12.42 17.79
N ALA A 156 22.08 11.45 17.02
CA ALA A 156 23.49 11.35 16.70
C ALA A 156 23.96 12.54 15.85
N TYR A 157 23.14 12.97 14.89
CA TYR A 157 23.45 14.14 14.06
C TYR A 157 23.47 15.45 14.89
N ILE A 158 22.47 15.66 15.76
CA ILE A 158 22.40 16.83 16.62
C ILE A 158 23.61 16.88 17.56
N ARG A 159 24.02 15.77 18.14
CA ARG A 159 25.21 15.69 18.99
C ARG A 159 26.50 16.07 18.26
N ARG A 160 26.60 15.72 16.95
CA ARG A 160 27.80 16.04 16.16
C ARG A 160 27.85 17.47 15.62
N HIS A 161 26.69 18.02 15.22
CA HIS A 161 26.66 19.27 14.47
C HIS A 161 26.00 20.43 15.25
N GLY A 162 25.45 20.18 16.43
CA GLY A 162 24.81 21.22 17.26
C GLY A 162 23.55 21.87 16.66
N SER A 163 23.11 21.39 15.48
CA SER A 163 22.00 21.99 14.72
C SER A 163 21.15 20.93 14.01
N ILE A 164 19.85 21.22 13.86
CA ILE A 164 18.89 20.40 13.12
C ILE A 164 18.95 20.68 11.60
N ARG A 165 19.57 21.82 11.20
CA ARG A 165 19.59 22.27 9.80
C ARG A 165 20.51 21.39 8.96
N GLY A 166 20.00 20.89 7.81
CA GLY A 166 20.78 20.16 6.80
C GLY A 166 20.75 18.64 6.95
N GLY A 167 20.37 18.07 8.10
CA GLY A 167 20.38 16.61 8.31
C GLY A 167 19.06 15.88 8.08
N ARG A 168 17.97 16.60 7.82
CA ARG A 168 16.61 16.03 7.70
C ARG A 168 16.51 14.88 6.69
N TRP A 169 17.19 15.03 5.56
CA TRP A 169 17.23 14.01 4.53
C TRP A 169 17.85 12.69 5.05
N LEU A 170 18.93 12.81 5.82
CA LEU A 170 19.70 11.65 6.30
C LEU A 170 18.88 10.74 7.22
N TRP A 171 18.24 11.30 8.26
CA TRP A 171 17.46 10.46 9.19
C TRP A 171 16.14 10.01 8.60
N ASN A 172 15.50 10.82 7.73
CA ASN A 172 14.26 10.43 7.06
C ASN A 172 14.50 9.28 6.07
N ASN A 173 15.44 9.44 5.13
CA ASN A 173 15.71 8.39 4.15
C ASN A 173 16.44 7.18 4.77
N GLY A 174 17.36 7.40 5.71
CA GLY A 174 18.07 6.32 6.38
C GLY A 174 17.16 5.41 7.20
N SER A 175 16.17 5.97 7.92
CA SER A 175 15.19 5.17 8.64
C SER A 175 14.27 4.43 7.68
N THR A 176 13.74 5.10 6.66
CA THR A 176 12.83 4.51 5.69
C THR A 176 13.48 3.37 4.89
N MET A 177 14.70 3.54 4.41
CA MET A 177 15.38 2.48 3.65
C MET A 177 15.63 1.23 4.50
N THR A 178 16.06 1.41 5.75
CA THR A 178 16.30 0.27 6.66
C THR A 178 15.00 -0.39 7.10
N SER A 179 13.95 0.38 7.38
CA SER A 179 12.64 -0.17 7.76
C SER A 179 11.99 -0.94 6.61
N GLN A 180 12.12 -0.48 5.38
CA GLN A 180 11.64 -1.19 4.19
C GLN A 180 12.38 -2.51 3.95
N LEU A 181 13.68 -2.57 4.24
CA LEU A 181 14.44 -3.81 4.16
C LEU A 181 13.97 -4.82 5.21
N ILE A 182 13.75 -4.37 6.45
CA ILE A 182 13.23 -5.20 7.54
C ILE A 182 11.81 -5.69 7.22
N ASP A 183 10.94 -4.79 6.78
CA ASP A 183 9.58 -5.13 6.34
C ASP A 183 9.59 -6.25 5.30
N THR A 184 10.39 -6.07 4.25
CA THR A 184 10.49 -7.05 3.16
C THR A 184 11.07 -8.37 3.65
N SER A 185 12.10 -8.33 4.48
CA SER A 185 12.75 -9.54 5.01
C SER A 185 11.80 -10.35 5.90
N ILE A 186 11.14 -9.70 6.87
CA ILE A 186 10.19 -10.36 7.77
C ILE A 186 9.00 -10.91 6.97
N PHE A 187 8.45 -10.10 6.07
CA PHE A 187 7.32 -10.52 5.23
C PHE A 187 7.65 -11.75 4.40
N ILE A 188 8.75 -11.71 3.64
CA ILE A 188 9.13 -12.82 2.76
C ILE A 188 9.43 -14.09 3.56
N VAL A 189 10.17 -13.97 4.65
CA VAL A 189 10.49 -15.14 5.49
C VAL A 189 9.21 -15.73 6.07
N LEU A 190 8.34 -14.95 6.69
CA LEU A 190 7.12 -15.48 7.30
C LEU A 190 6.10 -16.00 6.26
N ALA A 191 5.95 -15.30 5.14
CA ALA A 191 4.97 -15.68 4.12
C ALA A 191 5.42 -16.88 3.28
N PHE A 192 6.71 -16.99 2.93
CA PHE A 192 7.18 -17.90 1.87
C PHE A 192 8.23 -18.90 2.33
N TYR A 193 8.64 -18.91 3.61
CA TYR A 193 9.56 -19.94 4.12
C TYR A 193 9.01 -21.34 3.90
N GLY A 194 9.82 -22.20 3.27
CA GLY A 194 9.43 -23.57 2.88
C GLY A 194 8.64 -23.68 1.57
N THR A 195 8.29 -22.55 0.93
CA THR A 195 7.55 -22.54 -0.35
C THR A 195 8.46 -22.15 -1.52
N VAL A 196 9.46 -21.30 -1.26
CA VAL A 196 10.40 -20.81 -2.27
C VAL A 196 11.80 -21.34 -1.97
N PRO A 197 12.52 -21.90 -2.97
CA PRO A 197 13.85 -22.47 -2.76
C PRO A 197 14.91 -21.42 -2.41
N ASP A 198 14.83 -20.21 -2.99
CA ASP A 198 15.79 -19.13 -2.76
C ASP A 198 15.11 -17.90 -2.18
N ILE A 199 14.97 -17.90 -0.85
CA ILE A 199 14.37 -16.79 -0.08
C ILE A 199 15.20 -15.52 -0.17
N LEU A 200 16.53 -15.62 -0.20
CA LEU A 200 17.40 -14.46 -0.24
C LEU A 200 17.25 -13.71 -1.57
N ASN A 201 17.21 -14.43 -2.68
CA ASN A 201 16.94 -13.83 -3.99
C ASN A 201 15.57 -13.12 -4.00
N MET A 202 14.55 -13.73 -3.40
CA MET A 202 13.21 -13.13 -3.32
C MET A 202 13.21 -11.84 -2.48
N ILE A 203 13.91 -11.80 -1.35
CA ILE A 203 14.06 -10.59 -0.51
C ILE A 203 14.75 -9.48 -1.30
N LEU A 204 15.89 -9.77 -1.92
CA LEU A 204 16.65 -8.80 -2.68
C LEU A 204 15.87 -8.29 -3.89
N SER A 205 15.21 -9.19 -4.62
CA SER A 205 14.37 -8.86 -5.78
C SER A 205 13.22 -7.93 -5.39
N GLN A 206 12.49 -8.26 -4.33
CA GLN A 206 11.37 -7.46 -3.88
C GLN A 206 11.81 -6.11 -3.30
N TYR A 207 12.90 -6.07 -2.58
CA TYR A 207 13.47 -4.82 -2.07
C TYR A 207 13.91 -3.90 -3.22
N LEU A 208 14.60 -4.45 -4.23
CA LEU A 208 14.99 -3.71 -5.43
C LEU A 208 13.77 -3.14 -6.16
N VAL A 209 12.74 -3.95 -6.37
CA VAL A 209 11.50 -3.52 -7.03
C VAL A 209 10.81 -2.41 -6.24
N LYS A 210 10.76 -2.49 -4.90
CA LYS A 210 10.23 -1.41 -4.05
C LYS A 210 11.02 -0.10 -4.22
N LEU A 211 12.34 -0.15 -4.33
CA LEU A 211 13.18 1.04 -4.58
C LEU A 211 12.89 1.65 -5.95
N VAL A 212 12.73 0.82 -6.98
CA VAL A 212 12.37 1.30 -8.33
C VAL A 212 10.98 1.96 -8.31
N TYR A 213 10.00 1.36 -7.64
CA TYR A 213 8.68 1.97 -7.51
C TYR A 213 8.70 3.29 -6.75
N ALA A 214 9.44 3.39 -5.65
CA ALA A 214 9.59 4.65 -4.91
C ALA A 214 10.21 5.77 -5.78
N ALA A 215 11.09 5.43 -6.71
CA ALA A 215 11.62 6.39 -7.67
C ALA A 215 10.61 6.77 -8.76
N LEU A 216 9.83 5.80 -9.26
CA LEU A 216 8.83 6.01 -10.33
C LEU A 216 7.56 6.69 -9.83
N ASP A 217 7.17 6.47 -8.58
CA ASP A 217 5.94 6.99 -7.96
C ASP A 217 5.94 8.52 -7.85
N THR A 218 7.11 9.12 -7.89
CA THR A 218 7.28 10.58 -7.93
C THR A 218 6.51 11.23 -9.07
N ILE A 219 6.49 10.63 -10.28
CA ILE A 219 5.83 11.20 -11.46
C ILE A 219 4.30 11.24 -11.30
N PRO A 220 3.57 10.12 -11.07
CA PRO A 220 2.12 10.14 -10.87
C PRO A 220 1.72 10.93 -9.62
N PHE A 221 2.53 10.94 -8.56
CA PHE A 221 2.30 11.76 -7.38
C PHE A 221 2.24 13.24 -7.73
N TYR A 222 3.23 13.79 -8.44
CA TYR A 222 3.22 15.19 -8.86
C TYR A 222 2.07 15.50 -9.82
N LEU A 223 1.70 14.60 -10.72
CA LEU A 223 0.56 14.79 -11.63
C LEU A 223 -0.78 14.91 -10.89
N LEU A 224 -0.94 14.16 -9.78
CA LEU A 224 -2.18 14.14 -8.99
C LEU A 224 -2.24 15.26 -7.94
N THR A 225 -1.09 15.72 -7.44
CA THR A 225 -1.02 16.70 -6.34
C THR A 225 -0.59 18.10 -6.77
N ASN A 226 -0.18 18.29 -8.05
CA ASN A 226 0.31 19.56 -8.55
C ASN A 226 -0.81 20.63 -8.51
N ARG A 227 -0.93 21.32 -7.37
CA ARG A 227 -1.68 22.56 -7.29
C ARG A 227 -0.92 23.61 -8.11
N LYS A 228 -1.49 24.05 -9.23
CA LYS A 228 -1.22 25.42 -9.66
C LYS A 228 -1.60 26.28 -8.46
N GLU A 229 -0.61 26.92 -7.84
CA GLU A 229 -0.86 27.99 -6.89
C GLU A 229 -1.73 29.01 -7.61
N GLU A 230 -3.04 28.97 -7.40
CA GLU A 230 -3.86 30.16 -7.60
C GLU A 230 -3.32 31.13 -6.56
N VAL A 231 -2.42 31.98 -7.05
CA VAL A 231 -1.99 33.20 -6.37
C VAL A 231 -3.27 33.85 -5.89
N GLN A 232 -3.48 33.84 -4.58
CA GLN A 232 -4.42 34.73 -3.91
C GLN A 232 -3.95 36.16 -4.15
N ASN A 233 -4.34 36.71 -5.29
CA ASN A 233 -4.44 38.15 -5.48
C ASN A 233 -5.87 38.54 -5.11
N ALA A 234 -6.04 38.92 -3.87
CA ALA A 234 -7.12 39.75 -3.38
C ALA A 234 -6.59 40.58 -2.19
#